data_f3a06e5536592b1775d34e27a8ea1bc0
#
_entry.id   f3a06e5536592b1775d34e27a8ea1bc0
#
_cell.length_a   1.000
_cell.length_b   1.000
_cell.length_c   1.000
_cell.angle_alpha   90.00
_cell.angle_beta   90.00
_cell.angle_gamma   90.00
#
_symmetry.space_group_name_H-M   'P 1'
#
loop_
_entity.id
_entity.type
_entity.pdbx_description
1 polymer ?
#
loop_
_entity_poly.entity_id
_entity_poly.type
_entity_poly.pdbx_seq_one_letter_code
_entity_poly.pdbx_strand_id
1 'polypeptide(L)'
;GSEFIFGDGIAEAKVENVLENGNRIIRFSYDKNDNIFSILDKIGQMPLPHYITEELKDKERYQTVYSKELGSAAAPTAGLHFTPELLEKISKKGVNIGYVTLHVGIGTFRPVKSEKIEEHQMHSEHYHLPKETADLINKTKADGGRVIAVGTTSCRTLESVATFCGEIKEDDRNTDIFIYPGYKFKCIDGLITNFHLP
;
A
#
# COMPACT_ATOMS: atom_id res chain seq x y z
N GLY A 1 -24.34 2.04 -20.32
CA GLY A 1 -23.85 2.22 -18.98
C GLY A 1 -24.08 3.63 -18.49
N SER A 2 -23.95 3.84 -17.17
CA SER A 2 -24.06 5.18 -16.58
C SER A 2 -22.90 6.06 -17.07
N GLU A 3 -23.19 7.34 -17.26
CA GLU A 3 -22.21 8.34 -17.66
C GLU A 3 -22.05 9.38 -16.56
N PHE A 4 -20.85 9.90 -16.39
CA PHE A 4 -20.46 10.84 -15.35
C PHE A 4 -19.62 11.96 -15.98
N ILE A 5 -19.79 13.19 -15.49
CA ILE A 5 -19.00 14.35 -15.87
C ILE A 5 -18.19 14.79 -14.65
N PHE A 6 -16.90 15.03 -14.85
CA PHE A 6 -15.98 15.45 -13.80
C PHE A 6 -15.37 16.81 -14.10
N GLY A 7 -15.16 17.63 -13.05
CA GLY A 7 -14.45 18.89 -13.13
C GLY A 7 -15.07 19.87 -14.13
N ASP A 8 -16.41 20.03 -14.12
CA ASP A 8 -17.13 20.90 -15.04
C ASP A 8 -16.85 20.64 -16.52
N GLY A 9 -16.69 19.35 -16.89
CA GLY A 9 -16.45 18.92 -18.26
C GLY A 9 -14.99 18.69 -18.63
N ILE A 10 -14.07 18.69 -17.65
CA ILE A 10 -12.65 18.34 -17.88
C ILE A 10 -12.51 16.89 -18.35
N ALA A 11 -13.33 16.00 -17.79
CA ALA A 11 -13.39 14.61 -18.22
C ALA A 11 -14.82 14.07 -18.15
N GLU A 12 -15.11 13.12 -19.04
CA GLU A 12 -16.31 12.31 -19.00
C GLU A 12 -15.92 10.85 -18.75
N ALA A 13 -16.78 10.13 -18.07
CA ALA A 13 -16.57 8.70 -17.84
C ALA A 13 -17.84 7.92 -18.13
N LYS A 14 -17.67 6.76 -18.78
CA LYS A 14 -18.75 5.83 -19.10
C LYS A 14 -18.46 4.47 -18.52
N VAL A 15 -19.43 3.89 -17.82
CA VAL A 15 -19.33 2.50 -17.34
C VAL A 15 -19.51 1.55 -18.53
N GLU A 16 -18.46 0.81 -18.88
CA GLU A 16 -18.49 -0.19 -19.95
C GLU A 16 -18.89 -1.56 -19.46
N ASN A 17 -18.43 -1.96 -18.28
CA ASN A 17 -18.74 -3.27 -17.73
C ASN A 17 -18.81 -3.24 -16.20
N VAL A 18 -19.56 -4.18 -15.64
CA VAL A 18 -19.66 -4.45 -14.19
C VAL A 18 -19.12 -5.84 -13.94
N LEU A 19 -18.08 -5.95 -13.13
CA LEU A 19 -17.45 -7.22 -12.79
C LEU A 19 -18.20 -7.91 -11.64
N GLU A 20 -18.04 -9.23 -11.52
CA GLU A 20 -18.71 -10.06 -10.49
C GLU A 20 -18.45 -9.58 -9.06
N ASN A 21 -17.26 -9.03 -8.80
CA ASN A 21 -16.87 -8.46 -7.51
C ASN A 21 -17.46 -7.06 -7.24
N GLY A 22 -18.33 -6.56 -8.14
CA GLY A 22 -18.94 -5.23 -8.06
C GLY A 22 -18.06 -4.09 -8.54
N ASN A 23 -16.85 -4.34 -9.00
CA ASN A 23 -16.02 -3.34 -9.68
C ASN A 23 -16.60 -3.01 -11.05
N ARG A 24 -16.23 -1.85 -11.57
CA ARG A 24 -16.69 -1.38 -12.88
C ARG A 24 -15.49 -1.04 -13.75
N ILE A 25 -15.58 -1.44 -15.01
CA ILE A 25 -14.66 -0.95 -16.04
C ILE A 25 -15.23 0.35 -16.55
N ILE A 26 -14.42 1.40 -16.52
CA ILE A 26 -14.81 2.76 -16.88
C ILE A 26 -13.91 3.24 -18.01
N ARG A 27 -14.51 3.77 -19.05
CA ARG A 27 -13.80 4.49 -20.11
C ARG A 27 -13.84 5.97 -19.80
N PHE A 28 -12.66 6.59 -19.75
CA PHE A 28 -12.53 8.05 -19.66
C PHE A 28 -12.36 8.66 -21.04
N SER A 29 -13.04 9.80 -21.25
CA SER A 29 -12.90 10.68 -22.42
C SER A 29 -12.49 12.06 -21.92
N TYR A 30 -11.44 12.62 -22.48
CA TYR A 30 -10.84 13.91 -22.13
C TYR A 30 -10.11 14.51 -23.33
N ASP A 31 -9.59 15.75 -23.24
CA ASP A 31 -8.87 16.41 -24.33
C ASP A 31 -7.65 15.57 -24.73
N LYS A 32 -7.48 15.34 -26.03
CA LYS A 32 -6.38 14.53 -26.62
C LYS A 32 -4.98 15.11 -26.35
N ASN A 33 -4.89 16.39 -26.02
CA ASN A 33 -3.64 17.06 -25.65
C ASN A 33 -3.23 16.84 -24.18
N ASP A 34 -4.14 16.31 -23.35
CA ASP A 34 -3.90 15.93 -21.96
C ASP A 34 -3.58 14.43 -21.85
N ASN A 35 -3.01 14.05 -20.72
CA ASN A 35 -2.87 12.64 -20.35
C ASN A 35 -3.71 12.34 -19.10
N ILE A 36 -4.01 11.06 -18.90
CA ILE A 36 -4.91 10.65 -17.80
C ILE A 36 -4.40 11.07 -16.42
N PHE A 37 -3.09 11.06 -16.19
CA PHE A 37 -2.52 11.46 -14.89
C PHE A 37 -2.72 12.95 -14.64
N SER A 38 -2.50 13.81 -15.67
CA SER A 38 -2.78 15.25 -15.59
C SER A 38 -4.25 15.53 -15.29
N ILE A 39 -5.16 14.77 -15.90
CA ILE A 39 -6.60 14.88 -15.65
C ILE A 39 -6.92 14.48 -14.20
N LEU A 40 -6.38 13.34 -13.73
CA LEU A 40 -6.61 12.86 -12.36
C LEU A 40 -6.05 13.85 -11.32
N ASP A 41 -4.92 14.51 -11.59
CA ASP A 41 -4.37 15.53 -10.71
C ASP A 41 -5.28 16.77 -10.60
N LYS A 42 -5.93 17.14 -11.72
CA LYS A 42 -6.85 18.28 -11.77
C LYS A 42 -8.18 18.02 -11.04
N ILE A 43 -8.76 16.83 -11.22
CA ILE A 43 -10.11 16.52 -10.74
C ILE A 43 -10.13 15.56 -9.55
N GLY A 44 -9.02 14.82 -9.31
CA GLY A 44 -8.92 13.81 -8.29
C GLY A 44 -8.82 14.39 -6.89
N GLN A 45 -9.39 13.67 -5.94
CA GLN A 45 -9.23 13.93 -4.52
C GLN A 45 -8.45 12.77 -3.88
N MET A 46 -7.64 13.08 -2.87
CA MET A 46 -6.94 12.05 -2.10
C MET A 46 -7.97 11.15 -1.40
N PRO A 47 -7.96 9.84 -1.62
CA PRO A 47 -8.86 8.93 -0.93
C PRO A 47 -8.45 8.84 0.55
N LEU A 48 -9.24 9.47 1.41
CA LEU A 48 -9.04 9.44 2.86
C LEU A 48 -9.96 8.37 3.48
N PRO A 49 -9.55 7.76 4.61
CA PRO A 49 -10.44 6.94 5.41
C PRO A 49 -11.69 7.72 5.84
N HIS A 50 -12.84 7.06 5.91
CA HIS A 50 -14.14 7.69 6.19
C HIS A 50 -14.23 8.47 7.51
N TYR A 51 -13.36 8.18 8.47
CA TYR A 51 -13.32 8.90 9.74
C TYR A 51 -12.58 10.25 9.66
N ILE A 52 -11.89 10.53 8.55
CA ILE A 52 -11.28 11.83 8.27
C ILE A 52 -12.30 12.64 7.46
N THR A 53 -12.93 13.62 8.13
CA THR A 53 -13.98 14.45 7.53
C THR A 53 -13.47 15.83 7.10
N GLU A 54 -12.27 16.21 7.53
CA GLU A 54 -11.67 17.47 7.13
C GLU A 54 -11.10 17.38 5.71
N GLU A 55 -11.30 18.44 4.94
CA GLU A 55 -10.71 18.55 3.60
C GLU A 55 -9.20 18.70 3.70
N LEU A 56 -8.48 17.86 2.97
CA LEU A 56 -7.02 17.87 2.94
C LEU A 56 -6.52 19.04 2.07
N LYS A 57 -6.04 20.10 2.72
CA LYS A 57 -5.48 21.28 2.03
C LYS A 57 -4.20 21.00 1.27
N ASP A 58 -3.40 20.07 1.81
CA ASP A 58 -2.13 19.63 1.23
C ASP A 58 -2.21 18.11 0.97
N LYS A 59 -2.28 17.72 -0.29
CA LYS A 59 -2.41 16.32 -0.73
C LYS A 59 -1.21 15.48 -0.28
N GLU A 60 -0.01 16.05 -0.23
CA GLU A 60 1.22 15.37 0.18
C GLU A 60 1.23 15.02 1.68
N ARG A 61 0.41 15.71 2.48
CA ARG A 61 0.30 15.44 3.91
C ARG A 61 -0.15 14.02 4.23
N TYR A 62 -0.94 13.40 3.36
CA TYR A 62 -1.42 12.04 3.52
C TYR A 62 -0.60 11.04 2.69
N GLN A 63 0.72 11.25 2.65
CA GLN A 63 1.68 10.37 2.00
C GLN A 63 2.97 10.31 2.82
N THR A 64 3.71 9.20 2.70
CA THR A 64 5.01 9.07 3.37
C THR A 64 6.08 9.88 2.64
N VAL A 65 7.05 10.40 3.40
CA VAL A 65 8.18 11.18 2.85
C VAL A 65 9.12 10.36 1.95
N TYR A 66 8.92 9.04 1.91
CA TYR A 66 9.71 8.11 1.09
C TYR A 66 8.88 7.43 -0.02
N SER A 67 7.67 7.89 -0.27
CA SER A 67 6.84 7.41 -1.39
C SER A 67 7.51 7.71 -2.73
N LYS A 68 7.56 6.73 -3.63
CA LYS A 68 8.17 6.86 -4.96
C LYS A 68 7.28 6.29 -6.06
N GLU A 69 6.75 5.09 -5.86
CA GLU A 69 6.05 4.35 -6.90
C GLU A 69 4.55 4.67 -6.88
N LEU A 70 4.04 5.08 -8.04
CA LEU A 70 2.61 5.33 -8.22
C LEU A 70 1.86 4.00 -8.39
N GLY A 71 0.59 3.95 -7.95
CA GLY A 71 -0.28 2.79 -8.20
C GLY A 71 -1.02 2.25 -6.98
N SER A 72 -0.80 2.82 -5.79
CA SER A 72 -1.49 2.44 -4.57
C SER A 72 -2.74 3.30 -4.34
N ALA A 73 -3.84 2.68 -3.92
CA ALA A 73 -5.07 3.38 -3.53
C ALA A 73 -5.05 3.88 -2.07
N ALA A 74 -4.09 3.44 -1.25
CA ALA A 74 -3.99 3.84 0.15
C ALA A 74 -2.54 4.06 0.57
N ALA A 75 -2.31 5.05 1.45
CA ALA A 75 -1.00 5.31 2.04
C ALA A 75 -0.73 4.38 3.24
N PRO A 76 0.55 4.00 3.50
CA PRO A 76 0.93 3.23 4.68
C PRO A 76 0.95 4.15 5.92
N THR A 77 -0.19 4.27 6.59
CA THR A 77 -0.43 5.29 7.62
C THR A 77 0.53 5.27 8.80
N ALA A 78 1.07 4.12 9.18
CA ALA A 78 2.13 4.06 10.20
C ALA A 78 3.41 4.81 9.76
N GLY A 79 3.68 4.86 8.46
CA GLY A 79 4.82 5.56 7.88
C GLY A 79 4.70 7.09 7.90
N LEU A 80 3.47 7.62 8.02
CA LEU A 80 3.23 9.08 8.06
C LEU A 80 3.88 9.78 9.25
N HIS A 81 4.19 9.04 10.30
CA HIS A 81 4.87 9.55 11.50
C HIS A 81 6.39 9.70 11.31
N PHE A 82 6.96 9.18 10.22
CA PHE A 82 8.39 9.26 9.94
C PHE A 82 8.70 10.50 9.09
N THR A 83 9.41 11.45 9.68
CA THR A 83 9.94 12.61 8.97
C THR A 83 11.34 12.34 8.45
N PRO A 84 11.87 13.13 7.48
CA PRO A 84 13.26 13.01 7.04
C PRO A 84 14.26 13.10 8.20
N GLU A 85 14.01 14.00 9.15
CA GLU A 85 14.88 14.22 10.32
C GLU A 85 14.84 13.02 11.27
N LEU A 86 13.67 12.36 11.43
CA LEU A 86 13.56 11.15 12.23
C LEU A 86 14.31 9.99 11.57
N LEU A 87 14.15 9.80 10.26
CA LEU A 87 14.88 8.77 9.50
C LEU A 87 16.40 8.99 9.60
N GLU A 88 16.87 10.24 9.48
CA GLU A 88 18.27 10.57 9.67
C GLU A 88 18.77 10.24 11.09
N LYS A 89 17.99 10.58 12.13
CA LYS A 89 18.34 10.26 13.52
C LYS A 89 18.41 8.75 13.76
N ILE A 90 17.51 7.97 13.16
CA ILE A 90 17.51 6.50 13.23
C ILE A 90 18.79 5.97 12.58
N SER A 91 19.11 6.43 11.38
CA SER A 91 20.32 6.03 10.65
C SER A 91 21.59 6.37 11.42
N LYS A 92 21.69 7.58 12.01
CA LYS A 92 22.83 8.01 12.85
C LYS A 92 23.03 7.15 14.11
N LYS A 93 21.98 6.44 14.57
CA LYS A 93 22.08 5.47 15.65
C LYS A 93 22.59 4.09 15.19
N GLY A 94 22.95 3.94 13.92
CA GLY A 94 23.42 2.68 13.36
C GLY A 94 22.31 1.70 12.99
N VAL A 95 21.05 2.17 12.91
CA VAL A 95 19.92 1.36 12.44
C VAL A 95 19.85 1.48 10.93
N ASN A 96 19.85 0.34 10.25
CA ASN A 96 19.68 0.27 8.81
C ASN A 96 18.21 0.49 8.43
N ILE A 97 17.99 1.14 7.29
CA ILE A 97 16.66 1.41 6.76
C ILE A 97 16.58 0.79 5.36
N GLY A 98 15.61 -0.11 5.16
CA GLY A 98 15.28 -0.70 3.86
C GLY A 98 13.86 -0.31 3.45
N TYR A 99 13.61 -0.28 2.14
CA TYR A 99 12.32 0.08 1.58
C TYR A 99 11.73 -1.06 0.77
N VAL A 100 10.41 -1.16 0.80
CA VAL A 100 9.62 -2.10 0.02
C VAL A 100 8.44 -1.38 -0.60
N THR A 101 7.89 -1.91 -1.69
CA THR A 101 6.68 -1.38 -2.31
C THR A 101 5.55 -2.42 -2.20
N LEU A 102 4.35 -1.96 -1.84
CA LEU A 102 3.10 -2.72 -1.96
C LEU A 102 2.05 -1.81 -2.60
N HIS A 103 1.52 -2.21 -3.73
CA HIS A 103 0.41 -1.52 -4.38
C HIS A 103 -0.90 -1.95 -3.74
N VAL A 104 -1.31 -1.20 -2.71
CA VAL A 104 -2.54 -1.46 -1.97
C VAL A 104 -3.75 -1.15 -2.85
N GLY A 105 -4.57 -2.15 -3.10
CA GLY A 105 -5.77 -2.01 -3.91
C GLY A 105 -6.96 -1.42 -3.16
N ILE A 106 -8.03 -1.08 -3.90
CA ILE A 106 -9.29 -0.55 -3.35
C ILE A 106 -9.99 -1.51 -2.38
N GLY A 107 -9.60 -2.79 -2.38
CA GLY A 107 -10.10 -3.81 -1.47
C GLY A 107 -9.86 -3.48 0.00
N THR A 108 -8.81 -2.70 0.31
CA THR A 108 -8.49 -2.29 1.69
C THR A 108 -9.59 -1.44 2.35
N PHE A 109 -10.44 -0.78 1.55
CA PHE A 109 -11.56 0.01 2.05
C PHE A 109 -12.87 -0.80 2.17
N ARG A 110 -12.84 -2.09 1.82
CA ARG A 110 -14.03 -2.94 1.91
C ARG A 110 -14.09 -3.61 3.28
N PRO A 111 -15.25 -3.58 3.94
CA PRO A 111 -15.42 -4.31 5.21
C PRO A 111 -15.29 -5.82 4.96
N VAL A 112 -14.69 -6.52 5.94
CA VAL A 112 -14.69 -7.98 5.97
C VAL A 112 -16.14 -8.45 6.12
N LYS A 113 -16.59 -9.29 5.20
CA LYS A 113 -17.97 -9.81 5.16
C LYS A 113 -18.10 -11.23 5.69
N SER A 114 -16.98 -11.94 5.83
CA SER A 114 -16.96 -13.33 6.30
C SER A 114 -17.19 -13.36 7.81
N GLU A 115 -18.06 -14.25 8.29
CA GLU A 115 -18.25 -14.48 9.72
C GLU A 115 -17.09 -15.26 10.34
N LYS A 116 -16.41 -16.08 9.54
CA LYS A 116 -15.23 -16.85 9.94
C LYS A 116 -13.99 -16.34 9.24
N ILE A 117 -12.90 -16.24 9.99
CA ILE A 117 -11.60 -15.76 9.48
C ILE A 117 -11.09 -16.64 8.34
N GLU A 118 -11.28 -17.95 8.44
CA GLU A 118 -10.81 -18.95 7.46
C GLU A 118 -11.53 -18.83 6.11
N GLU A 119 -12.72 -18.24 6.08
CA GLU A 119 -13.52 -18.04 4.87
C GLU A 119 -13.20 -16.71 4.18
N HIS A 120 -12.41 -15.86 4.81
CA HIS A 120 -12.04 -14.57 4.25
C HIS A 120 -11.04 -14.74 3.10
N GLN A 121 -11.43 -14.31 1.92
CA GLN A 121 -10.54 -14.24 0.75
C GLN A 121 -9.88 -12.86 0.71
N MET A 122 -8.57 -12.84 0.99
CA MET A 122 -7.78 -11.63 0.80
C MET A 122 -7.66 -11.30 -0.67
N HIS A 123 -7.79 -10.01 -0.96
CA HIS A 123 -7.52 -9.50 -2.31
C HIS A 123 -6.03 -9.58 -2.64
N SER A 124 -5.75 -9.80 -3.91
CA SER A 124 -4.40 -9.86 -4.44
C SER A 124 -3.84 -8.44 -4.59
N GLU A 125 -2.62 -8.23 -4.11
CA GLU A 125 -1.88 -6.97 -4.19
C GLU A 125 -0.47 -7.23 -4.69
N HIS A 126 0.03 -6.34 -5.55
CA HIS A 126 1.36 -6.46 -6.12
C HIS A 126 2.40 -5.86 -5.16
N TYR A 127 3.48 -6.59 -4.92
CA TYR A 127 4.61 -6.12 -4.11
C TYR A 127 5.93 -6.22 -4.85
N HIS A 128 6.88 -5.41 -4.42
CA HIS A 128 8.27 -5.46 -4.82
C HIS A 128 9.18 -5.37 -3.60
N LEU A 129 10.05 -6.37 -3.42
CA LEU A 129 11.16 -6.38 -2.48
C LEU A 129 12.46 -6.21 -3.27
N PRO A 130 13.14 -5.04 -3.22
CA PRO A 130 14.40 -4.83 -3.91
C PRO A 130 15.52 -5.71 -3.34
N LYS A 131 16.47 -6.08 -4.21
CA LYS A 131 17.64 -6.89 -3.84
C LYS A 131 18.42 -6.28 -2.68
N GLU A 132 18.66 -4.98 -2.71
CA GLU A 132 19.39 -4.27 -1.65
C GLU A 132 18.71 -4.39 -0.28
N THR A 133 17.38 -4.31 -0.22
CA THR A 133 16.63 -4.49 1.03
C THR A 133 16.67 -5.95 1.47
N ALA A 134 16.56 -6.89 0.56
CA ALA A 134 16.68 -8.32 0.88
C ALA A 134 18.05 -8.67 1.45
N ASP A 135 19.13 -8.21 0.80
CA ASP A 135 20.50 -8.42 1.26
C ASP A 135 20.72 -7.79 2.65
N LEU A 136 20.17 -6.59 2.90
CA LEU A 136 20.23 -5.91 4.18
C LEU A 136 19.54 -6.69 5.30
N ILE A 137 18.37 -7.26 5.02
CA ILE A 137 17.62 -8.11 5.96
C ILE A 137 18.42 -9.37 6.30
N ASN A 138 18.94 -10.06 5.29
CA ASN A 138 19.71 -11.28 5.47
C ASN A 138 20.98 -11.02 6.30
N LYS A 139 21.71 -9.94 5.99
CA LYS A 139 22.86 -9.51 6.76
C LYS A 139 22.49 -9.21 8.23
N THR A 140 21.42 -8.44 8.43
CA THR A 140 20.96 -8.09 9.78
C THR A 140 20.64 -9.33 10.61
N LYS A 141 19.97 -10.31 10.01
CA LYS A 141 19.65 -11.58 10.70
C LYS A 141 20.91 -12.41 10.98
N ALA A 142 21.84 -12.49 10.03
CA ALA A 142 23.11 -13.20 10.20
C ALA A 142 23.97 -12.60 11.35
N ASP A 143 23.92 -11.26 11.50
CA ASP A 143 24.61 -10.53 12.57
C ASP A 143 23.86 -10.60 13.92
N GLY A 144 22.73 -11.33 14.02
CA GLY A 144 21.92 -11.45 15.24
C GLY A 144 21.04 -10.23 15.53
N GLY A 145 20.86 -9.36 14.54
CA GLY A 145 20.00 -8.18 14.63
C GLY A 145 18.51 -8.51 14.46
N ARG A 146 17.68 -7.50 14.53
CA ARG A 146 16.21 -7.61 14.41
C ARG A 146 15.69 -6.85 13.20
N VAL A 147 14.67 -7.41 12.58
CA VAL A 147 13.91 -6.82 11.46
C VAL A 147 12.60 -6.26 11.99
N ILE A 148 12.44 -4.95 11.93
CA ILE A 148 11.25 -4.25 12.39
C ILE A 148 10.51 -3.70 11.17
N ALA A 149 9.32 -4.22 10.91
CA ALA A 149 8.46 -3.69 9.87
C ALA A 149 7.74 -2.43 10.35
N VAL A 150 7.68 -1.41 9.50
CA VAL A 150 6.86 -0.21 9.72
C VAL A 150 5.66 -0.26 8.78
N GLY A 151 4.48 -0.40 9.35
CA GLY A 151 3.22 -0.60 8.65
C GLY A 151 2.91 -2.06 8.30
N THR A 152 1.62 -2.37 8.27
CA THR A 152 1.12 -3.69 7.85
C THR A 152 1.46 -4.00 6.41
N THR A 153 1.62 -3.00 5.55
CA THR A 153 2.10 -3.12 4.18
C THR A 153 3.50 -3.72 4.10
N SER A 154 4.45 -3.18 4.87
CA SER A 154 5.82 -3.74 4.94
C SER A 154 5.83 -5.15 5.53
N CYS A 155 5.04 -5.36 6.58
CA CYS A 155 4.87 -6.68 7.18
C CYS A 155 4.37 -7.70 6.15
N ARG A 156 3.29 -7.37 5.44
CA ARG A 156 2.70 -8.25 4.43
C ARG A 156 3.68 -8.57 3.31
N THR A 157 4.42 -7.59 2.81
CA THR A 157 5.45 -7.79 1.78
C THR A 157 6.52 -8.78 2.24
N LEU A 158 7.13 -8.53 3.40
CA LEU A 158 8.23 -9.37 3.90
C LEU A 158 7.78 -10.79 4.23
N GLU A 159 6.62 -10.95 4.83
CA GLU A 159 6.04 -12.26 5.14
C GLU A 159 5.59 -13.02 3.88
N SER A 160 5.19 -12.30 2.82
CA SER A 160 4.91 -12.91 1.52
C SER A 160 6.17 -13.53 0.91
N VAL A 161 7.25 -12.77 0.85
CA VAL A 161 8.53 -13.28 0.32
C VAL A 161 9.00 -14.49 1.13
N ALA A 162 9.00 -14.40 2.46
CA ALA A 162 9.39 -15.51 3.33
C ALA A 162 8.51 -16.74 3.13
N THR A 163 7.23 -16.55 2.83
CA THR A 163 6.27 -17.65 2.62
C THR A 163 6.42 -18.30 1.25
N PHE A 164 6.55 -17.50 0.19
CA PHE A 164 6.59 -18.01 -1.17
C PHE A 164 7.98 -18.52 -1.60
N CYS A 165 9.03 -17.86 -1.11
CA CYS A 165 10.40 -18.19 -1.50
C CYS A 165 11.10 -19.12 -0.49
N GLY A 166 10.61 -19.20 0.76
CA GLY A 166 11.28 -19.92 1.84
C GLY A 166 12.53 -19.22 2.39
N GLU A 167 12.98 -18.17 1.73
CA GLU A 167 14.14 -17.32 2.05
C GLU A 167 13.84 -15.87 1.69
N ILE A 168 14.61 -14.92 2.22
CA ILE A 168 14.47 -13.50 1.85
C ILE A 168 15.41 -13.21 0.70
N LYS A 169 14.81 -12.89 -0.46
CA LYS A 169 15.52 -12.49 -1.68
C LYS A 169 14.70 -11.46 -2.45
N GLU A 170 15.32 -10.84 -3.45
CA GLU A 170 14.59 -10.01 -4.42
C GLU A 170 13.38 -10.76 -4.95
N ASP A 171 12.23 -10.10 -4.91
CA ASP A 171 11.00 -10.70 -5.39
C ASP A 171 9.99 -9.62 -5.81
N ASP A 172 9.27 -9.92 -6.90
CA ASP A 172 8.31 -9.01 -7.54
C ASP A 172 7.13 -9.83 -8.04
N ARG A 173 6.03 -9.81 -7.31
CA ARG A 173 4.82 -10.58 -7.64
C ARG A 173 3.59 -10.12 -6.88
N ASN A 174 2.48 -10.81 -7.07
CA ASN A 174 1.26 -10.63 -6.31
C ASN A 174 1.25 -11.47 -5.03
N THR A 175 0.60 -10.95 -3.99
CA THR A 175 0.34 -11.66 -2.74
C THR A 175 -1.12 -11.58 -2.35
N ASP A 176 -1.63 -12.67 -1.83
CA ASP A 176 -2.94 -12.81 -1.20
C ASP A 176 -2.84 -13.35 0.22
N ILE A 177 -1.63 -13.34 0.81
CA ILE A 177 -1.46 -13.85 2.17
C ILE A 177 -2.34 -13.08 3.15
N PHE A 178 -2.95 -13.84 4.04
CA PHE A 178 -3.77 -13.32 5.13
C PHE A 178 -3.09 -13.61 6.47
N ILE A 179 -2.71 -12.55 7.18
CA ILE A 179 -2.09 -12.64 8.50
C ILE A 179 -3.17 -12.42 9.54
N TYR A 180 -3.47 -13.44 10.35
CA TYR A 180 -4.51 -13.42 11.38
C TYR A 180 -4.01 -14.09 12.67
N PRO A 181 -4.75 -14.05 13.79
CA PRO A 181 -4.31 -14.63 15.05
C PRO A 181 -3.86 -16.09 14.92
N GLY A 182 -2.65 -16.39 15.40
CA GLY A 182 -2.00 -17.70 15.25
C GLY A 182 -0.98 -17.78 14.12
N TYR A 183 -0.88 -16.75 13.26
CA TYR A 183 0.17 -16.68 12.23
C TYR A 183 1.57 -16.64 12.88
N LYS A 184 2.48 -17.44 12.35
CA LYS A 184 3.89 -17.47 12.79
C LYS A 184 4.73 -16.64 11.82
N PHE A 185 5.22 -15.50 12.30
CA PHE A 185 6.09 -14.63 11.53
C PHE A 185 7.40 -15.34 11.19
N LYS A 186 7.84 -15.19 9.94
CA LYS A 186 9.02 -15.86 9.37
C LYS A 186 10.17 -14.90 9.13
N CYS A 187 9.85 -13.63 8.83
CA CYS A 187 10.83 -12.62 8.50
C CYS A 187 10.97 -11.57 9.59
N ILE A 188 9.88 -10.99 10.07
CA ILE A 188 9.93 -9.86 10.97
C ILE A 188 10.00 -10.27 12.44
N ASP A 189 10.69 -9.46 13.25
CA ASP A 189 10.85 -9.62 14.70
C ASP A 189 10.01 -8.61 15.48
N GLY A 190 9.46 -7.62 14.80
CA GLY A 190 8.58 -6.61 15.39
C GLY A 190 7.84 -5.82 14.32
N LEU A 191 6.72 -5.23 14.74
CA LEU A 191 5.84 -4.44 13.89
C LEU A 191 5.51 -3.11 14.59
N ILE A 192 5.79 -2.01 13.91
CA ILE A 192 5.28 -0.68 14.25
C ILE A 192 4.06 -0.45 13.36
N THR A 193 2.89 -0.35 13.96
CA THR A 193 1.66 -0.11 13.22
C THR A 193 0.85 1.00 13.87
N ASN A 194 -0.13 1.51 13.14
CA ASN A 194 -1.04 2.53 13.63
C ASN A 194 -2.32 1.88 14.16
N PHE A 195 -2.94 2.49 15.19
CA PHE A 195 -4.27 2.11 15.62
C PHE A 195 -5.30 2.74 14.69
N HIS A 196 -6.07 1.89 14.04
CA HIS A 196 -7.22 2.31 13.24
C HIS A 196 -8.49 1.90 13.98
N LEU A 197 -9.53 2.72 13.81
CA LEU A 197 -10.87 2.27 14.20
C LEU A 197 -11.24 1.08 13.29
N PRO A 198 -11.90 0.06 13.85
CA PRO A 198 -12.34 -1.09 13.08
C PRO A 198 -13.40 -0.71 12.05
#